data_403a9e6914adbcd9fe39ee36b7b9bce5
#
_entry.id   403a9e6914adbcd9fe39ee36b7b9bce5
#
_cell.length_a   1.000
_cell.length_b   1.000
_cell.length_c   1.000
_cell.angle_alpha   90.00
_cell.angle_beta   90.00
_cell.angle_gamma   90.00
#
_symmetry.space_group_name_H-M   'P 1'
#
loop_
_entity.id
_entity.type
_entity.pdbx_description
1 polymer ?
#
loop_
_entity_poly.entity_id
_entity_poly.type
_entity_poly.pdbx_seq_one_letter_code
_entity_poly.pdbx_strand_id
1 'polypeptide(L)'
;MACYEDGKAADNMKQYAELNNAGYDAVKSVFSDAKVIVHLQEGNKNGIFRWLFDGLKENGGKWDVIGMSLYPESATWQTMNSDCLNNIKDMITRYGCEVMMCEVGMPWNEAEACKAFLTDLITKSKSVDKCLGVFYWEPQCINSWNGYSKGAFDNTGKPTVAMDAFKE
;
A
#
# COMPACT_ATOMS: atom_id res chain seq x y z
N MET A 1 -4.46 9.65 -6.69
CA MET A 1 -4.63 10.49 -7.92
C MET A 1 -4.46 11.94 -7.49
N ALA A 2 -3.56 12.68 -8.14
CA ALA A 2 -3.40 14.09 -7.80
C ALA A 2 -4.63 14.88 -8.24
N CYS A 3 -5.17 15.71 -7.34
CA CYS A 3 -6.35 16.55 -7.61
C CYS A 3 -6.02 17.79 -8.47
N TYR A 4 -4.73 18.16 -8.52
CA TYR A 4 -4.22 19.31 -9.25
C TYR A 4 -3.22 18.89 -10.32
N GLU A 5 -3.23 19.55 -11.47
CA GLU A 5 -2.30 19.30 -12.57
C GLU A 5 -0.84 19.36 -12.12
N ASP A 6 -0.51 20.36 -11.30
CA ASP A 6 0.84 20.57 -10.77
C ASP A 6 1.35 19.40 -9.89
N GLY A 7 0.45 18.57 -9.36
CA GLY A 7 0.79 17.40 -8.55
C GLY A 7 0.91 16.09 -9.32
N LYS A 8 0.83 16.13 -10.67
CA LYS A 8 0.92 14.93 -11.50
C LYS A 8 2.37 14.59 -11.85
N ALA A 9 2.91 13.53 -11.26
CA ALA A 9 4.26 13.06 -11.55
C ALA A 9 4.48 12.75 -13.05
N ALA A 10 3.46 12.27 -13.75
CA ALA A 10 3.56 11.94 -15.17
C ALA A 10 3.79 13.17 -16.07
N ASP A 11 3.29 14.34 -15.65
CA ASP A 11 3.39 15.57 -16.42
C ASP A 11 4.64 16.38 -16.05
N ASN A 12 5.01 16.35 -14.75
CA ASN A 12 6.19 17.08 -14.24
C ASN A 12 6.76 16.41 -12.99
N MET A 13 7.66 15.46 -13.16
CA MET A 13 8.29 14.71 -12.05
C MET A 13 9.07 15.62 -11.11
N LYS A 14 9.76 16.64 -11.64
CA LYS A 14 10.51 17.58 -10.82
C LYS A 14 9.61 18.34 -9.86
N GLN A 15 8.51 18.89 -10.35
CA GLN A 15 7.54 19.61 -9.52
C GLN A 15 6.85 18.68 -8.51
N TYR A 16 6.53 17.45 -8.92
CA TYR A 16 6.02 16.44 -8.01
C TYR A 16 7.02 16.17 -6.86
N ALA A 17 8.32 16.03 -7.15
CA ALA A 17 9.34 15.85 -6.13
C ALA A 17 9.48 17.06 -5.20
N GLU A 18 9.37 18.28 -5.72
CA GLU A 18 9.38 19.51 -4.92
C GLU A 18 8.18 19.58 -3.95
N LEU A 19 6.97 19.27 -4.42
CA LEU A 19 5.77 19.20 -3.59
C LEU A 19 5.85 18.09 -2.53
N ASN A 20 6.33 16.91 -2.92
CA ASN A 20 6.58 15.81 -1.99
C ASN A 20 7.57 16.21 -0.89
N ASN A 21 8.67 16.89 -1.25
CA ASN A 21 9.69 17.34 -0.31
C ASN A 21 9.16 18.41 0.65
N ALA A 22 8.31 19.31 0.17
CA ALA A 22 7.67 20.30 1.05
C ALA A 22 6.83 19.63 2.14
N GLY A 23 6.06 18.59 1.77
CA GLY A 23 5.31 17.78 2.74
C GLY A 23 6.22 17.01 3.70
N TYR A 24 7.25 16.35 3.16
CA TYR A 24 8.25 15.64 3.97
C TYR A 24 8.91 16.55 5.00
N ASP A 25 9.42 17.69 4.56
CA ASP A 25 10.14 18.65 5.44
C ASP A 25 9.21 19.25 6.50
N ALA A 26 7.94 19.52 6.14
CA ALA A 26 6.94 19.98 7.10
C ALA A 26 6.68 18.96 8.21
N VAL A 27 6.51 17.67 7.88
CA VAL A 27 6.36 16.60 8.88
C VAL A 27 7.59 16.51 9.76
N LYS A 28 8.80 16.48 9.17
CA LYS A 28 10.05 16.36 9.91
C LYS A 28 10.36 17.56 10.80
N SER A 29 9.87 18.75 10.45
CA SER A 29 10.05 19.95 11.29
C SER A 29 9.29 19.89 12.61
N VAL A 30 8.19 19.12 12.67
CA VAL A 30 7.35 18.98 13.87
C VAL A 30 7.60 17.62 14.56
N PHE A 31 7.75 16.56 13.78
CA PHE A 31 7.93 15.19 14.25
C PHE A 31 9.16 14.57 13.59
N SER A 32 10.34 14.85 14.11
CA SER A 32 11.61 14.42 13.52
C SER A 32 11.72 12.92 13.28
N ASP A 33 11.12 12.13 14.16
CA ASP A 33 11.19 10.66 14.15
C ASP A 33 10.03 10.00 13.35
N ALA A 34 9.01 10.79 12.93
CA ALA A 34 7.93 10.26 12.12
C ALA A 34 8.43 9.80 10.75
N LYS A 35 7.99 8.62 10.32
CA LYS A 35 8.29 8.10 8.97
C LYS A 35 7.29 8.64 7.97
N VAL A 36 7.78 9.19 6.88
CA VAL A 36 6.97 9.68 5.77
C VAL A 36 6.90 8.61 4.69
N ILE A 37 5.67 8.22 4.33
CA ILE A 37 5.40 7.17 3.37
C ILE A 37 4.97 7.80 2.05
N VAL A 38 5.64 7.45 0.95
CA VAL A 38 5.12 7.68 -0.41
C VAL A 38 4.40 6.42 -0.86
N HIS A 39 3.10 6.56 -1.11
CA HIS A 39 2.18 5.44 -1.29
C HIS A 39 1.61 5.37 -2.70
N LEU A 40 1.68 4.19 -3.33
CA LEU A 40 1.08 3.89 -4.63
C LEU A 40 0.12 2.72 -4.55
N GLN A 41 -0.86 2.76 -5.44
CA GLN A 41 -1.75 1.62 -5.72
C GLN A 41 -1.02 0.51 -6.50
N GLU A 42 -1.67 -0.66 -6.63
CA GLU A 42 -1.24 -1.77 -7.49
C GLU A 42 0.17 -2.31 -7.13
N GLY A 43 0.37 -2.65 -5.84
CA GLY A 43 1.64 -3.17 -5.31
C GLY A 43 2.23 -4.36 -6.07
N ASN A 44 1.43 -5.06 -6.87
CA ASN A 44 1.86 -6.14 -7.75
C ASN A 44 2.51 -5.66 -9.06
N LYS A 45 2.46 -4.36 -9.39
CA LYS A 45 2.98 -3.80 -10.65
C LYS A 45 4.32 -3.09 -10.44
N ASN A 46 5.41 -3.84 -10.38
CA ASN A 46 6.76 -3.32 -10.14
C ASN A 46 7.16 -2.14 -11.05
N GLY A 47 6.75 -2.16 -12.32
CA GLY A 47 7.13 -1.11 -13.28
C GLY A 47 6.69 0.30 -12.89
N ILE A 48 5.49 0.46 -12.31
CA ILE A 48 5.02 1.78 -11.87
C ILE A 48 5.76 2.28 -10.63
N PHE A 49 6.16 1.36 -9.75
CA PHE A 49 6.98 1.70 -8.58
C PHE A 49 8.38 2.15 -9.00
N ARG A 50 9.04 1.41 -9.88
CA ARG A 50 10.34 1.83 -10.41
C ARG A 50 10.25 3.19 -11.10
N TRP A 51 9.26 3.38 -11.97
CA TRP A 51 9.06 4.65 -12.66
C TRP A 51 8.94 5.84 -11.70
N LEU A 52 8.10 5.72 -10.65
CA LEU A 52 7.91 6.83 -9.71
C LEU A 52 9.14 7.04 -8.83
N PHE A 53 9.68 5.98 -8.21
CA PHE A 53 10.77 6.13 -7.24
C PHE A 53 12.12 6.41 -7.90
N ASP A 54 12.37 5.94 -9.12
CA ASP A 54 13.52 6.40 -9.90
C ASP A 54 13.39 7.89 -10.25
N GLY A 55 12.22 8.31 -10.72
CA GLY A 55 11.95 9.71 -11.01
C GLY A 55 12.07 10.63 -9.78
N LEU A 56 11.54 10.21 -8.62
CA LEU A 56 11.74 10.93 -7.36
C LEU A 56 13.24 11.03 -7.01
N LYS A 57 13.96 9.91 -7.07
CA LYS A 57 15.39 9.86 -6.75
C LYS A 57 16.21 10.77 -7.64
N GLU A 58 15.96 10.78 -8.95
CA GLU A 58 16.63 11.63 -9.93
C GLU A 58 16.35 13.13 -9.70
N ASN A 59 15.21 13.47 -9.12
CA ASN A 59 14.79 14.85 -8.81
C ASN A 59 14.96 15.23 -7.32
N GLY A 60 15.73 14.45 -6.55
CA GLY A 60 16.01 14.76 -5.14
C GLY A 60 14.81 14.58 -4.21
N GLY A 61 13.85 13.73 -4.59
CA GLY A 61 12.69 13.39 -3.77
C GLY A 61 13.05 12.68 -2.48
N LYS A 62 12.29 12.91 -1.43
CA LYS A 62 12.50 12.41 -0.06
C LYS A 62 11.37 11.48 0.35
N TRP A 63 11.68 10.36 0.97
CA TRP A 63 10.74 9.44 1.62
C TRP A 63 11.49 8.54 2.60
N ASP A 64 10.79 7.99 3.58
CA ASP A 64 11.35 7.00 4.53
C ASP A 64 10.87 5.60 4.18
N VAL A 65 9.62 5.46 3.74
CA VAL A 65 8.94 4.18 3.49
C VAL A 65 8.22 4.23 2.14
N ILE A 66 8.26 3.12 1.41
CA ILE A 66 7.44 2.90 0.21
C ILE A 66 6.15 2.21 0.62
N GLY A 67 5.01 2.86 0.41
CA GLY A 67 3.68 2.32 0.67
C GLY A 67 3.07 1.67 -0.56
N MET A 68 2.33 0.57 -0.36
CA MET A 68 1.67 -0.17 -1.42
C MET A 68 0.21 -0.45 -1.07
N SER A 69 -0.69 -0.41 -2.07
CA SER A 69 -2.05 -0.95 -1.96
C SER A 69 -2.18 -2.22 -2.78
N LEU A 70 -3.02 -3.17 -2.33
CA LEU A 70 -3.33 -4.39 -3.07
C LEU A 70 -4.79 -4.79 -2.87
N TYR A 71 -5.55 -4.84 -3.96
CA TYR A 71 -6.99 -5.15 -3.97
C TYR A 71 -7.31 -6.25 -4.99
N PRO A 72 -6.98 -7.52 -4.70
CA PRO A 72 -7.24 -8.62 -5.62
C PRO A 72 -8.71 -9.05 -5.60
N GLU A 73 -9.06 -9.85 -6.60
CA GLU A 73 -10.27 -10.67 -6.64
C GLU A 73 -9.93 -12.12 -6.21
N SER A 74 -10.93 -12.90 -5.85
CA SER A 74 -10.74 -14.28 -5.38
C SER A 74 -9.95 -15.17 -6.36
N ALA A 75 -10.04 -14.91 -7.66
CA ALA A 75 -9.36 -15.69 -8.69
C ALA A 75 -7.91 -15.28 -8.93
N THR A 76 -7.47 -14.13 -8.41
CA THR A 76 -6.18 -13.50 -8.79
C THR A 76 -5.21 -13.28 -7.63
N TRP A 77 -5.66 -13.42 -6.41
CA TRP A 77 -4.87 -13.02 -5.24
C TRP A 77 -3.54 -13.76 -5.10
N GLN A 78 -3.47 -15.05 -5.47
CA GLN A 78 -2.24 -15.84 -5.35
C GLN A 78 -1.12 -15.27 -6.23
N THR A 79 -1.45 -14.96 -7.48
CA THR A 79 -0.51 -14.34 -8.42
C THR A 79 -0.15 -12.94 -7.96
N MET A 80 -1.15 -12.13 -7.60
CA MET A 80 -0.92 -10.75 -7.15
C MET A 80 -0.07 -10.68 -5.87
N ASN A 81 -0.25 -11.58 -4.91
CA ASN A 81 0.60 -11.67 -3.72
C ASN A 81 2.06 -12.03 -4.08
N SER A 82 2.24 -12.95 -5.03
CA SER A 82 3.58 -13.35 -5.46
C SER A 82 4.30 -12.20 -6.18
N ASP A 83 3.62 -11.50 -7.07
CA ASP A 83 4.15 -10.34 -7.77
C ASP A 83 4.43 -9.18 -6.80
N CYS A 84 3.53 -8.97 -5.82
CA CYS A 84 3.71 -7.97 -4.77
C CYS A 84 4.94 -8.27 -3.91
N LEU A 85 5.13 -9.52 -3.49
CA LEU A 85 6.33 -9.94 -2.75
C LEU A 85 7.61 -9.65 -3.53
N ASN A 86 7.61 -9.93 -4.84
CA ASN A 86 8.76 -9.63 -5.71
C ASN A 86 9.00 -8.12 -5.79
N ASN A 87 7.93 -7.33 -5.87
CA ASN A 87 8.03 -5.87 -5.87
C ASN A 87 8.55 -5.33 -4.54
N ILE A 88 8.07 -5.83 -3.39
CA ILE A 88 8.58 -5.46 -2.06
C ILE A 88 10.09 -5.68 -1.98
N LYS A 89 10.57 -6.86 -2.38
CA LYS A 89 12.00 -7.20 -2.37
C LYS A 89 12.83 -6.31 -3.29
N ASP A 90 12.29 -6.01 -4.47
CA ASP A 90 12.94 -5.12 -5.43
C ASP A 90 13.07 -3.69 -4.89
N MET A 91 11.99 -3.14 -4.31
CA MET A 91 11.99 -1.79 -3.73
C MET A 91 13.01 -1.67 -2.58
N ILE A 92 13.03 -2.65 -1.69
CA ILE A 92 14.01 -2.69 -0.59
C ILE A 92 15.44 -2.74 -1.14
N THR A 93 15.70 -3.62 -2.10
CA THR A 93 17.04 -3.78 -2.70
C THR A 93 17.49 -2.52 -3.44
N ARG A 94 16.57 -1.92 -4.21
CA ARG A 94 16.89 -0.80 -5.11
C ARG A 94 17.05 0.53 -4.38
N TYR A 95 16.23 0.77 -3.35
CA TYR A 95 16.20 2.06 -2.64
C TYR A 95 16.72 2.00 -1.21
N GLY A 96 16.93 0.81 -0.66
CA GLY A 96 17.47 0.63 0.69
C GLY A 96 16.51 1.00 1.84
N CYS A 97 15.26 1.38 1.52
CA CYS A 97 14.25 1.84 2.47
C CYS A 97 13.33 0.69 2.93
N GLU A 98 12.49 0.99 3.92
CA GLU A 98 11.42 0.11 4.36
C GLU A 98 10.24 0.14 3.39
N VAL A 99 9.43 -0.93 3.41
CA VAL A 99 8.20 -1.06 2.61
C VAL A 99 7.04 -1.44 3.51
N MET A 100 5.83 -1.01 3.18
CA MET A 100 4.62 -1.29 3.94
C MET A 100 3.42 -1.50 3.02
N MET A 101 2.61 -2.50 3.31
CA MET A 101 1.29 -2.62 2.70
C MET A 101 0.33 -1.68 3.45
N CYS A 102 0.06 -0.51 2.88
CA CYS A 102 -0.72 0.54 3.52
C CYS A 102 -2.22 0.34 3.36
N GLU A 103 -2.63 -0.36 2.30
CA GLU A 103 -4.03 -0.65 2.03
C GLU A 103 -4.20 -2.01 1.40
N VAL A 104 -5.07 -2.81 1.98
CA VAL A 104 -5.53 -4.08 1.39
C VAL A 104 -7.03 -4.25 1.61
N GLY A 105 -7.68 -4.99 0.74
CA GLY A 105 -9.10 -5.33 0.91
C GLY A 105 -9.59 -6.24 -0.20
N MET A 106 -10.69 -6.93 0.08
CA MET A 106 -11.41 -7.81 -0.84
C MET A 106 -12.92 -7.65 -0.62
N PRO A 107 -13.80 -8.00 -1.57
CA PRO A 107 -15.23 -7.92 -1.33
C PRO A 107 -15.65 -8.63 -0.04
N TRP A 108 -16.41 -7.95 0.82
CA TRP A 108 -16.77 -8.45 2.16
C TRP A 108 -17.49 -9.81 2.15
N ASN A 109 -18.22 -10.09 1.08
CA ASN A 109 -18.93 -11.35 0.88
C ASN A 109 -18.04 -12.51 0.39
N GLU A 110 -16.77 -12.24 0.12
CA GLU A 110 -15.73 -13.22 -0.24
C GLU A 110 -14.77 -13.49 0.93
N ALA A 111 -15.28 -13.48 2.16
CA ALA A 111 -14.51 -13.45 3.39
C ALA A 111 -13.51 -14.60 3.56
N GLU A 112 -13.83 -15.82 3.10
CA GLU A 112 -12.90 -16.96 3.17
C GLU A 112 -11.72 -16.77 2.21
N ALA A 113 -11.98 -16.31 0.99
CA ALA A 113 -10.91 -15.98 0.04
C ALA A 113 -10.04 -14.80 0.56
N CYS A 114 -10.69 -13.80 1.16
CA CYS A 114 -10.01 -12.68 1.80
C CYS A 114 -9.11 -13.14 2.95
N LYS A 115 -9.57 -14.05 3.82
CA LYS A 115 -8.74 -14.65 4.87
C LYS A 115 -7.51 -15.33 4.29
N ALA A 116 -7.69 -16.16 3.25
CA ALA A 116 -6.58 -16.86 2.61
C ALA A 116 -5.58 -15.88 1.98
N PHE A 117 -6.06 -14.86 1.27
CA PHE A 117 -5.26 -13.77 0.73
C PHE A 117 -4.44 -13.05 1.80
N LEU A 118 -5.08 -12.62 2.88
CA LEU A 118 -4.44 -11.88 3.96
C LEU A 118 -3.41 -12.74 4.70
N THR A 119 -3.75 -13.99 5.03
CA THR A 119 -2.82 -14.92 5.72
C THR A 119 -1.55 -15.13 4.90
N ASP A 120 -1.67 -15.36 3.59
CA ASP A 120 -0.54 -15.52 2.69
C ASP A 120 0.28 -14.22 2.57
N LEU A 121 -0.39 -13.07 2.39
CA LEU A 121 0.28 -11.77 2.27
C LEU A 121 1.03 -11.40 3.56
N ILE A 122 0.40 -11.57 4.74
CA ILE A 122 1.02 -11.29 6.04
C ILE A 122 2.23 -12.21 6.26
N THR A 123 2.10 -13.50 5.97
CA THR A 123 3.20 -14.46 6.08
C THR A 123 4.38 -14.08 5.18
N LYS A 124 4.10 -13.74 3.91
CA LYS A 124 5.11 -13.27 2.97
C LYS A 124 5.78 -11.97 3.45
N SER A 125 4.99 -11.02 3.93
CA SER A 125 5.51 -9.74 4.45
C SER A 125 6.42 -9.94 5.66
N LYS A 126 6.02 -10.77 6.62
CA LYS A 126 6.84 -11.14 7.80
C LYS A 126 8.16 -11.83 7.43
N SER A 127 8.23 -12.50 6.28
CA SER A 127 9.45 -13.19 5.81
C SER A 127 10.49 -12.25 5.18
N VAL A 128 10.17 -10.98 4.99
CA VAL A 128 11.06 -10.00 4.34
C VAL A 128 11.48 -8.96 5.37
N ASP A 129 12.79 -8.89 5.64
CA ASP A 129 13.37 -7.82 6.44
C ASP A 129 13.05 -6.46 5.81
N LYS A 130 12.77 -5.44 6.64
CA LYS A 130 12.31 -4.10 6.23
C LYS A 130 10.88 -4.04 5.64
N CYS A 131 10.11 -5.13 5.61
CA CYS A 131 8.68 -5.05 5.37
C CYS A 131 7.95 -4.83 6.71
N LEU A 132 7.34 -3.66 6.89
CA LEU A 132 6.81 -3.23 8.20
C LEU A 132 5.49 -3.91 8.57
N GLY A 133 4.73 -4.43 7.60
CA GLY A 133 3.47 -5.10 7.84
C GLY A 133 2.36 -4.72 6.86
N VAL A 134 1.12 -5.07 7.25
CA VAL A 134 -0.08 -4.96 6.40
C VAL A 134 -1.19 -4.25 7.16
N PHE A 135 -1.78 -3.21 6.56
CA PHE A 135 -2.97 -2.53 7.04
C PHE A 135 -4.17 -2.82 6.15
N TYR A 136 -5.29 -3.19 6.77
CA TYR A 136 -6.57 -3.31 6.07
C TYR A 136 -7.19 -1.92 5.92
N TRP A 137 -7.64 -1.58 4.69
CA TRP A 137 -8.30 -0.30 4.44
C TRP A 137 -9.80 -0.39 4.67
N GLU A 138 -10.34 0.52 5.49
CA GLU A 138 -11.77 0.61 5.79
C GLU A 138 -12.41 -0.75 6.21
N PRO A 139 -11.82 -1.49 7.17
CA PRO A 139 -12.31 -2.83 7.51
C PRO A 139 -13.77 -2.82 7.96
N GLN A 140 -14.21 -1.76 8.65
CA GLN A 140 -15.57 -1.59 9.19
C GLN A 140 -16.56 -0.97 8.19
N CYS A 141 -16.21 -0.91 6.90
CA CYS A 141 -17.12 -0.44 5.88
C CYS A 141 -18.34 -1.40 5.78
N ILE A 142 -19.53 -0.90 6.11
CA ILE A 142 -20.77 -1.64 6.15
C ILE A 142 -21.72 -1.09 5.09
N ASN A 143 -22.54 -1.98 4.48
CA ASN A 143 -23.51 -1.61 3.46
C ASN A 143 -22.92 -0.84 2.27
N SER A 144 -21.70 -1.17 1.87
CA SER A 144 -21.00 -0.51 0.77
C SER A 144 -21.00 1.01 0.90
N TRP A 145 -20.69 1.51 2.09
CA TRP A 145 -20.66 2.94 2.36
C TRP A 145 -19.85 3.69 1.31
N ASN A 146 -20.45 4.74 0.74
CA ASN A 146 -19.84 5.55 -0.32
C ASN A 146 -19.34 4.73 -1.55
N GLY A 147 -20.02 3.60 -1.84
CA GLY A 147 -19.67 2.72 -2.96
C GLY A 147 -18.48 1.78 -2.71
N TYR A 148 -17.85 1.83 -1.52
CA TYR A 148 -16.77 0.91 -1.17
C TYR A 148 -17.34 -0.39 -0.58
N SER A 149 -17.04 -1.54 -1.18
CA SER A 149 -17.56 -2.86 -0.81
C SER A 149 -16.51 -3.85 -0.30
N LYS A 150 -15.27 -3.37 -0.07
CA LYS A 150 -14.14 -4.23 0.28
C LYS A 150 -13.79 -4.20 1.77
N GLY A 151 -14.80 -4.05 2.64
CA GLY A 151 -14.65 -4.13 4.09
C GLY A 151 -14.41 -5.56 4.58
N ALA A 152 -14.11 -5.71 5.86
CA ALA A 152 -13.93 -7.00 6.53
C ALA A 152 -15.04 -7.30 7.53
N PHE A 153 -16.10 -6.48 7.56
CA PHE A 153 -17.30 -6.66 8.37
C PHE A 153 -18.51 -6.91 7.47
N ASP A 154 -19.44 -7.74 7.94
CA ASP A 154 -20.68 -7.99 7.23
C ASP A 154 -21.67 -6.82 7.37
N ASN A 155 -22.78 -6.90 6.65
CA ASN A 155 -23.81 -5.84 6.67
C ASN A 155 -24.56 -5.74 8.01
N THR A 156 -24.31 -6.62 8.98
CA THR A 156 -24.82 -6.51 10.37
C THR A 156 -23.82 -5.84 11.31
N GLY A 157 -22.64 -5.48 10.82
CA GLY A 157 -21.58 -4.87 11.60
C GLY A 157 -20.72 -5.85 12.38
N LYS A 158 -20.76 -7.14 12.04
CA LYS A 158 -19.92 -8.17 12.67
C LYS A 158 -18.67 -8.41 11.82
N PRO A 159 -17.51 -8.63 12.46
CA PRO A 159 -16.30 -9.02 11.72
C PRO A 159 -16.53 -10.36 11.04
N THR A 160 -16.11 -10.44 9.78
CA THR A 160 -16.09 -11.69 9.02
C THR A 160 -14.84 -12.52 9.37
N VAL A 161 -14.78 -13.76 8.88
CA VAL A 161 -13.61 -14.63 9.06
C VAL A 161 -12.33 -14.04 8.44
N ALA A 162 -12.42 -13.06 7.54
CA ALA A 162 -11.26 -12.35 7.00
C ALA A 162 -10.37 -11.76 8.10
N MET A 163 -10.97 -11.28 9.20
CA MET A 163 -10.26 -10.69 10.33
C MET A 163 -9.44 -11.72 11.14
N ASP A 164 -9.71 -13.02 10.97
CA ASP A 164 -8.93 -14.06 11.65
C ASP A 164 -7.47 -14.10 11.18
N ALA A 165 -7.18 -13.60 9.98
CA ALA A 165 -5.81 -13.49 9.46
C ALA A 165 -4.89 -12.59 10.32
N PHE A 166 -5.46 -11.72 11.17
CA PHE A 166 -4.72 -10.82 12.07
C PHE A 166 -4.61 -11.33 13.51
N LYS A 167 -5.07 -12.54 13.81
CA LYS A 167 -5.06 -13.09 15.19
C LYS A 167 -3.74 -13.76 15.58
N GLU A 168 -2.79 -13.92 14.65
CA GLU A 168 -1.51 -14.61 14.85
C GLU A 168 -0.32 -13.66 15.01
#